data_8b278a167bea5aa0bd420e9b85115e7c
#
_entry.id   8b278a167bea5aa0bd420e9b85115e7c
#
_cell.length_a   1.000
_cell.length_b   1.000
_cell.length_c   1.000
_cell.angle_alpha   90.00
_cell.angle_beta   90.00
_cell.angle_gamma   90.00
#
_symmetry.space_group_name_H-M   'P 1'
#
loop_
_entity.id
_entity.type
_entity.pdbx_description
1 polymer ?
#
loop_
_entity_poly.entity_id
_entity_poly.type
_entity_poly.pdbx_seq_one_letter_code
_entity_poly.pdbx_strand_id
1 'polypeptide(L)'
;MKGLVIKNTGSWYTVLTDDGLTVDCKVKGNFRLRGIRSTNPVAVGDRVTITSAPSQGGAGGGSFITGIEDRRNYIIRKSINLSKQSHILAANVDQAFLVVTVCKPETSTTFIDRFLASAEAYRVPVYLIFNKSDLLDATDARKQSDLLLLYENIGYECHAISAETGEGVEELRPLLKGKITLLSGNSGVGKSTLINRLVPGANLRTADISDAHQMGMHTTTFSEMISLPNPSEGGASDSHSWEAFLIDTPGIKGFGTFDMEREELTSYFREIFEYSKQCRFSDCTHTHEPGCAVLQAVDDHLIAPSRSQSYLSMLDDKDENKYREAY
;
A
#
# COMPACT_ATOMS: atom_id res chain seq x y z
N MET A 1 -2.97 -14.98 -25.07
CA MET A 1 -3.51 -13.65 -24.72
C MET A 1 -2.74 -13.14 -23.52
N LYS A 2 -2.53 -11.82 -23.42
CA LYS A 2 -1.96 -11.16 -22.24
C LYS A 2 -3.03 -10.35 -21.51
N GLY A 3 -2.83 -10.10 -20.23
CA GLY A 3 -3.75 -9.30 -19.43
C GLY A 3 -3.22 -8.97 -18.05
N LEU A 4 -3.99 -8.15 -17.33
CA LEU A 4 -3.75 -7.68 -15.98
C LEU A 4 -4.63 -8.45 -14.99
N VAL A 5 -4.05 -8.98 -13.92
CA VAL A 5 -4.83 -9.62 -12.85
C VAL A 5 -5.51 -8.54 -12.01
N ILE A 6 -6.84 -8.49 -12.06
CA ILE A 6 -7.63 -7.48 -11.34
C ILE A 6 -8.29 -8.03 -10.06
N LYS A 7 -8.41 -9.35 -9.93
CA LYS A 7 -8.99 -10.00 -8.74
C LYS A 7 -8.34 -11.34 -8.47
N ASN A 8 -8.15 -11.64 -7.18
CA ASN A 8 -7.63 -12.90 -6.68
C ASN A 8 -8.55 -13.41 -5.56
N THR A 9 -9.10 -14.61 -5.70
CA THR A 9 -9.92 -15.27 -4.68
C THR A 9 -9.25 -16.53 -4.10
N GLY A 10 -7.92 -16.63 -4.25
CA GLY A 10 -7.10 -17.77 -3.81
C GLY A 10 -7.04 -18.91 -4.81
N SER A 11 -8.15 -19.34 -5.38
CA SER A 11 -8.21 -20.42 -6.38
C SER A 11 -8.50 -19.95 -7.79
N TRP A 12 -9.10 -18.77 -7.92
CA TRP A 12 -9.46 -18.14 -9.18
C TRP A 12 -8.91 -16.73 -9.28
N TYR A 13 -8.57 -16.36 -10.48
CA TYR A 13 -8.04 -15.05 -10.84
C TYR A 13 -8.87 -14.46 -11.96
N THR A 14 -9.35 -13.25 -11.77
CA THR A 14 -10.00 -12.51 -12.84
C THR A 14 -8.94 -11.67 -13.55
N VAL A 15 -8.80 -11.86 -14.84
CA VAL A 15 -7.81 -11.19 -15.71
C VAL A 15 -8.54 -10.27 -16.67
N LEU A 16 -8.19 -9.00 -16.68
CA LEU A 16 -8.56 -8.04 -17.71
C LEU A 16 -7.55 -8.17 -18.85
N THR A 17 -7.99 -8.67 -19.99
CA THR A 17 -7.15 -8.88 -21.18
C THR A 17 -6.84 -7.56 -21.87
N ASP A 18 -5.78 -7.53 -22.71
CA ASP A 18 -5.38 -6.31 -23.43
C ASP A 18 -6.42 -5.86 -24.49
N ASP A 19 -7.31 -6.75 -24.90
CA ASP A 19 -8.49 -6.46 -25.73
C ASP A 19 -9.73 -6.10 -24.91
N GLY A 20 -9.58 -5.91 -23.59
CA GLY A 20 -10.60 -5.38 -22.69
C GLY A 20 -11.63 -6.40 -22.18
N LEU A 21 -11.44 -7.67 -22.45
CA LEU A 21 -12.33 -8.73 -21.96
C LEU A 21 -11.92 -9.15 -20.54
N THR A 22 -12.90 -9.49 -19.74
CA THR A 22 -12.67 -10.06 -18.39
C THR A 22 -12.78 -11.58 -18.46
N VAL A 23 -11.72 -12.29 -18.02
CA VAL A 23 -11.64 -13.75 -18.10
C VAL A 23 -11.27 -14.33 -16.75
N ASP A 24 -12.06 -15.28 -16.26
CA ASP A 24 -11.71 -16.03 -15.04
C ASP A 24 -10.76 -17.18 -15.37
N CYS A 25 -9.64 -17.21 -14.65
CA CYS A 25 -8.53 -18.11 -14.88
C CYS A 25 -8.15 -18.90 -13.61
N LYS A 26 -7.56 -20.07 -13.81
CA LYS A 26 -6.83 -20.81 -12.81
C LYS A 26 -5.34 -20.80 -13.11
N VAL A 27 -4.51 -21.03 -12.11
CA VAL A 27 -3.08 -21.28 -12.31
C VAL A 27 -2.86 -22.74 -12.68
N LYS A 28 -2.06 -23.02 -13.71
CA LYS A 28 -1.73 -24.40 -14.09
C LYS A 28 -0.87 -25.06 -13.02
N GLY A 29 -1.21 -26.29 -12.59
CA GLY A 29 -0.72 -26.97 -11.38
C GLY A 29 0.80 -27.10 -11.20
N ASN A 30 1.61 -26.94 -12.26
CA ASN A 30 3.08 -26.97 -12.21
C ASN A 30 3.73 -25.59 -12.23
N PHE A 31 2.97 -24.51 -12.01
CA PHE A 31 3.47 -23.15 -12.08
C PHE A 31 4.22 -22.79 -10.79
N ARG A 32 5.55 -22.97 -10.81
CA ARG A 32 6.45 -22.53 -9.74
C ARG A 32 7.26 -21.33 -10.22
N LEU A 33 7.04 -20.17 -9.62
CA LEU A 33 7.93 -19.03 -9.80
C LEU A 33 9.30 -19.36 -9.17
N ARG A 34 10.36 -19.26 -9.97
CA ARG A 34 11.74 -19.40 -9.47
C ARG A 34 11.98 -18.30 -8.42
N GLY A 35 12.25 -18.71 -7.18
CA GLY A 35 12.68 -17.82 -6.11
C GLY A 35 11.59 -17.29 -5.16
N ILE A 36 10.30 -17.47 -5.43
CA ILE A 36 9.22 -17.02 -4.54
C ILE A 36 8.58 -18.23 -3.84
N ARG A 37 8.80 -18.34 -2.53
CA ARG A 37 8.12 -19.31 -1.67
C ARG A 37 6.76 -18.75 -1.22
N SER A 38 5.81 -18.60 -2.15
CA SER A 38 4.45 -18.16 -1.86
C SER A 38 3.45 -19.26 -2.18
N THR A 39 2.40 -19.36 -1.37
CA THR A 39 1.25 -20.26 -1.64
C THR A 39 0.44 -19.79 -2.85
N ASN A 40 0.41 -18.50 -3.11
CA ASN A 40 -0.24 -17.88 -4.28
C ASN A 40 0.81 -17.17 -5.13
N PRO A 41 1.24 -17.76 -6.25
CA PRO A 41 2.28 -17.19 -7.09
C PRO A 41 1.82 -15.95 -7.86
N VAL A 42 0.52 -15.77 -8.06
CA VAL A 42 -0.09 -14.68 -8.81
C VAL A 42 -0.74 -13.68 -7.85
N ALA A 43 -0.50 -12.41 -8.04
CA ALA A 43 -1.07 -11.32 -7.26
C ALA A 43 -1.89 -10.37 -8.14
N VAL A 44 -2.75 -9.59 -7.52
CA VAL A 44 -3.42 -8.45 -8.17
C VAL A 44 -2.35 -7.46 -8.65
N GLY A 45 -2.45 -7.00 -9.90
CA GLY A 45 -1.43 -6.16 -10.56
C GLY A 45 -0.41 -6.93 -11.39
N ASP A 46 -0.40 -8.26 -11.36
CA ASP A 46 0.47 -9.02 -12.25
C ASP A 46 0.02 -8.94 -13.71
N ARG A 47 0.99 -8.75 -14.60
CA ARG A 47 0.80 -8.96 -16.04
C ARG A 47 1.03 -10.44 -16.33
N VAL A 48 0.03 -11.08 -16.93
CA VAL A 48 0.02 -12.53 -17.13
C VAL A 48 -0.24 -12.93 -18.56
N THR A 49 0.25 -14.11 -18.93
CA THR A 49 -0.13 -14.79 -20.16
C THR A 49 -1.17 -15.85 -19.85
N ILE A 50 -2.29 -15.83 -20.56
CA ILE A 50 -3.38 -16.79 -20.43
C ILE A 50 -3.56 -17.63 -21.69
N THR A 51 -3.94 -18.89 -21.52
CA THR A 51 -4.34 -19.80 -22.58
C THR A 51 -5.71 -20.35 -22.29
N SER A 52 -6.60 -20.36 -23.31
CA SER A 52 -7.87 -21.06 -23.24
C SER A 52 -7.67 -22.51 -23.59
N ALA A 53 -8.15 -23.45 -22.77
CA ALA A 53 -8.20 -24.84 -23.16
C ALA A 53 -9.31 -25.04 -24.20
N PRO A 54 -9.06 -25.72 -25.33
CA PRO A 54 -10.12 -26.07 -26.25
C PRO A 54 -11.14 -26.94 -25.54
N SER A 55 -12.43 -26.63 -25.68
CA SER A 55 -13.52 -27.45 -25.16
C SER A 55 -13.56 -28.78 -25.94
N GLN A 56 -12.90 -29.81 -25.40
CA GLN A 56 -13.18 -31.18 -25.86
C GLN A 56 -14.45 -31.65 -25.17
N GLY A 57 -15.57 -31.63 -25.89
CA GLY A 57 -16.83 -32.29 -25.62
C GLY A 57 -17.24 -32.47 -24.15
N GLY A 58 -17.95 -31.50 -23.55
CA GLY A 58 -18.62 -31.65 -22.27
C GLY A 58 -18.05 -30.75 -21.15
N ALA A 59 -18.85 -29.78 -20.72
CA ALA A 59 -18.75 -28.96 -19.51
C ALA A 59 -17.35 -28.49 -19.06
N GLY A 60 -16.93 -27.28 -19.51
CA GLY A 60 -15.91 -26.51 -18.79
C GLY A 60 -14.56 -26.39 -19.48
N GLY A 61 -14.49 -25.72 -20.62
CA GLY A 61 -13.23 -25.14 -21.12
C GLY A 61 -12.79 -24.05 -20.16
N GLY A 62 -11.70 -24.24 -19.39
CA GLY A 62 -11.18 -23.27 -18.43
C GLY A 62 -10.00 -22.49 -19.04
N SER A 63 -9.89 -21.22 -18.70
CA SER A 63 -8.69 -20.43 -19.01
C SER A 63 -7.64 -20.62 -17.92
N PHE A 64 -6.38 -20.66 -18.32
CA PHE A 64 -5.26 -20.90 -17.41
C PHE A 64 -4.18 -19.84 -17.57
N ILE A 65 -3.68 -19.36 -16.43
CA ILE A 65 -2.46 -18.55 -16.37
C ILE A 65 -1.27 -19.48 -16.59
N THR A 66 -0.47 -19.17 -17.61
CA THR A 66 0.70 -19.95 -18.03
C THR A 66 2.00 -19.20 -17.90
N GLY A 67 1.99 -17.89 -17.67
CA GLY A 67 3.17 -17.06 -17.45
C GLY A 67 2.83 -15.82 -16.64
N ILE A 68 3.83 -15.32 -15.90
CA ILE A 68 3.79 -14.02 -15.22
C ILE A 68 4.99 -13.25 -15.76
N GLU A 69 4.77 -11.97 -16.10
CA GLU A 69 5.85 -11.05 -16.49
C GLU A 69 6.65 -10.61 -15.25
N ASP A 70 7.89 -10.16 -15.46
CA ASP A 70 8.74 -9.67 -14.37
C ASP A 70 8.07 -8.47 -13.67
N ARG A 71 8.04 -8.52 -12.36
CA ARG A 71 7.45 -7.47 -11.53
C ARG A 71 8.42 -6.31 -11.36
N ARG A 72 7.94 -5.08 -11.50
CA ARG A 72 8.71 -3.87 -11.15
C ARG A 72 8.87 -3.72 -9.63
N ASN A 73 7.81 -4.00 -8.92
CA ASN A 73 7.70 -4.02 -7.47
C ASN A 73 6.56 -4.94 -7.04
N TYR A 74 6.51 -5.22 -5.76
CA TYR A 74 5.41 -5.97 -5.15
C TYR A 74 5.33 -5.65 -3.67
N ILE A 75 4.16 -5.86 -3.08
CA ILE A 75 3.88 -5.62 -1.67
C ILE A 75 3.53 -6.94 -1.03
N ILE A 76 4.20 -7.27 0.08
CA ILE A 76 3.99 -8.52 0.81
C ILE A 76 3.36 -8.27 2.17
N ARG A 77 2.62 -9.28 2.64
CA ARG A 77 2.15 -9.41 4.01
C ARG A 77 2.69 -10.72 4.58
N LYS A 78 3.35 -10.64 5.74
CA LYS A 78 3.73 -11.86 6.47
C LYS A 78 2.50 -12.50 7.10
N SER A 79 2.36 -13.81 6.98
CA SER A 79 1.35 -14.54 7.72
C SER A 79 1.76 -14.65 9.18
N ILE A 80 0.88 -14.26 10.11
CA ILE A 80 1.13 -14.31 11.56
C ILE A 80 1.34 -15.76 12.03
N ASN A 81 0.77 -16.73 11.34
CA ASN A 81 0.72 -18.13 11.79
C ASN A 81 1.67 -19.10 11.06
N LEU A 82 2.37 -18.64 10.03
CA LEU A 82 3.27 -19.49 9.22
C LEU A 82 4.56 -18.73 8.98
N SER A 83 5.55 -18.96 9.81
CA SER A 83 6.84 -18.25 9.89
C SER A 83 7.69 -18.23 8.61
N LYS A 84 7.24 -18.82 7.51
CA LYS A 84 8.00 -18.92 6.24
C LYS A 84 7.20 -18.61 4.98
N GLN A 85 5.94 -18.16 5.08
CA GLN A 85 5.13 -17.87 3.88
C GLN A 85 4.73 -16.40 3.85
N SER A 86 5.21 -15.68 2.86
CA SER A 86 4.78 -14.33 2.52
C SER A 86 3.66 -14.39 1.49
N HIS A 87 2.63 -13.56 1.66
CA HIS A 87 1.58 -13.37 0.65
C HIS A 87 1.82 -12.06 -0.08
N ILE A 88 1.96 -12.13 -1.39
CA ILE A 88 2.00 -10.93 -2.22
C ILE A 88 0.58 -10.39 -2.30
N LEU A 89 0.40 -9.15 -1.84
CA LEU A 89 -0.89 -8.47 -1.79
C LEU A 89 -1.20 -7.77 -3.11
N ALA A 90 -0.19 -7.12 -3.69
CA ALA A 90 -0.26 -6.41 -4.94
C ALA A 90 1.11 -6.41 -5.63
N ALA A 91 1.11 -6.33 -6.95
CA ALA A 91 2.30 -6.22 -7.78
C ALA A 91 2.17 -5.05 -8.77
N ASN A 92 3.30 -4.54 -9.25
CA ASN A 92 3.37 -3.49 -10.26
C ASN A 92 2.59 -2.22 -9.89
N VAL A 93 2.61 -1.87 -8.60
CA VAL A 93 1.98 -0.65 -8.06
C VAL A 93 2.78 0.57 -8.49
N ASP A 94 2.11 1.57 -9.05
CA ASP A 94 2.76 2.81 -9.50
C ASP A 94 2.96 3.79 -8.34
N GLN A 95 2.02 3.80 -7.38
CA GLN A 95 2.04 4.69 -6.22
C GLN A 95 1.12 4.16 -5.10
N ALA A 96 1.27 4.70 -3.91
CA ALA A 96 0.37 4.45 -2.78
C ALA A 96 -0.22 5.77 -2.26
N PHE A 97 -1.51 5.76 -1.95
CA PHE A 97 -2.18 6.79 -1.17
C PHE A 97 -2.32 6.28 0.26
N LEU A 98 -1.57 6.86 1.18
CA LEU A 98 -1.73 6.59 2.60
C LEU A 98 -2.74 7.56 3.19
N VAL A 99 -3.95 7.07 3.44
CA VAL A 99 -5.01 7.87 4.07
C VAL A 99 -4.81 7.88 5.58
N VAL A 100 -4.66 9.07 6.12
CA VAL A 100 -4.41 9.33 7.54
C VAL A 100 -5.41 10.35 8.08
N THR A 101 -5.62 10.36 9.39
CA THR A 101 -6.49 11.30 10.08
C THR A 101 -5.84 11.79 11.37
N VAL A 102 -6.01 13.06 11.68
CA VAL A 102 -5.51 13.68 12.92
C VAL A 102 -6.42 13.35 14.10
N CYS A 103 -7.71 13.14 13.82
CA CYS A 103 -8.71 12.76 14.81
C CYS A 103 -9.70 11.73 14.24
N LYS A 104 -10.39 11.01 15.09
CA LYS A 104 -11.57 10.15 14.82
C LYS A 104 -11.43 9.12 13.68
N PRO A 105 -10.49 8.18 13.77
CA PRO A 105 -9.46 7.94 14.78
C PRO A 105 -8.15 8.69 14.46
N GLU A 106 -7.34 8.94 15.46
CA GLU A 106 -6.01 9.49 15.25
C GLU A 106 -5.07 8.44 14.64
N THR A 107 -4.31 8.84 13.63
CA THR A 107 -3.23 8.04 13.04
C THR A 107 -1.91 8.47 13.66
N SER A 108 -1.20 7.56 14.31
CA SER A 108 0.10 7.88 14.92
C SER A 108 1.18 8.13 13.86
N THR A 109 2.11 9.03 14.17
CA THR A 109 3.29 9.28 13.33
C THR A 109 4.12 8.02 13.12
N THR A 110 4.25 7.17 14.14
CA THR A 110 4.95 5.89 14.04
C THR A 110 4.32 4.98 12.96
N PHE A 111 2.99 4.95 12.85
CA PHE A 111 2.33 4.18 11.79
C PHE A 111 2.65 4.76 10.40
N ILE A 112 2.57 6.10 10.26
CA ILE A 112 2.90 6.79 9.00
C ILE A 112 4.34 6.48 8.61
N ASP A 113 5.28 6.66 9.53
CA ASP A 113 6.71 6.51 9.28
C ASP A 113 7.10 5.08 8.91
N ARG A 114 6.51 4.09 9.58
CA ARG A 114 6.68 2.67 9.25
C ARG A 114 6.16 2.33 7.86
N PHE A 115 5.03 2.92 7.49
CA PHE A 115 4.49 2.76 6.14
C PHE A 115 5.41 3.37 5.10
N LEU A 116 5.88 4.60 5.33
CA LEU A 116 6.77 5.31 4.42
C LEU A 116 8.09 4.55 4.23
N ALA A 117 8.73 4.09 5.31
CA ALA A 117 9.96 3.30 5.24
C ALA A 117 9.76 1.99 4.45
N SER A 118 8.61 1.32 4.63
CA SER A 118 8.28 0.12 3.88
C SER A 118 8.06 0.41 2.39
N ALA A 119 7.40 1.51 2.07
CA ALA A 119 7.17 1.93 0.69
C ALA A 119 8.48 2.30 -0.03
N GLU A 120 9.41 2.96 0.67
CA GLU A 120 10.77 3.23 0.16
C GLU A 120 11.50 1.92 -0.17
N ALA A 121 11.46 0.93 0.72
CA ALA A 121 12.06 -0.38 0.50
C ALA A 121 11.51 -1.09 -0.74
N TYR A 122 10.21 -0.95 -1.01
CA TYR A 122 9.55 -1.50 -2.19
C TYR A 122 9.59 -0.57 -3.42
N ARG A 123 10.20 0.61 -3.31
CA ARG A 123 10.27 1.63 -4.37
C ARG A 123 8.89 2.04 -4.88
N VAL A 124 7.96 2.25 -3.96
CA VAL A 124 6.60 2.70 -4.25
C VAL A 124 6.46 4.15 -3.77
N PRO A 125 6.28 5.13 -4.67
CA PRO A 125 6.01 6.52 -4.29
C PRO A 125 4.75 6.62 -3.42
N VAL A 126 4.79 7.45 -2.38
CA VAL A 126 3.66 7.63 -1.44
C VAL A 126 3.18 9.06 -1.47
N TYR A 127 1.87 9.22 -1.52
CA TYR A 127 1.13 10.45 -1.25
C TYR A 127 0.43 10.32 0.09
N LEU A 128 0.59 11.30 0.97
CA LEU A 128 -0.09 11.35 2.26
C LEU A 128 -1.41 12.10 2.11
N ILE A 129 -2.53 11.41 2.37
CA ILE A 129 -3.88 11.97 2.22
C ILE A 129 -4.46 12.19 3.61
N PHE A 130 -4.39 13.42 4.11
CA PHE A 130 -4.96 13.84 5.39
C PHE A 130 -6.46 14.04 5.22
N ASN A 131 -7.24 13.03 5.63
CA ASN A 131 -8.69 13.02 5.46
C ASN A 131 -9.41 13.51 6.72
N LYS A 132 -10.71 13.83 6.57
CA LYS A 132 -11.63 14.33 7.60
C LYS A 132 -11.32 15.75 8.07
N SER A 133 -10.85 16.61 7.16
CA SER A 133 -10.61 18.03 7.46
C SER A 133 -11.86 18.76 7.95
N ASP A 134 -13.06 18.24 7.64
CA ASP A 134 -14.36 18.73 8.11
C ASP A 134 -14.61 18.52 9.62
N LEU A 135 -13.85 17.62 10.28
CA LEU A 135 -14.05 17.28 11.70
C LEU A 135 -13.03 17.94 12.63
N LEU A 136 -12.11 18.78 12.11
CA LEU A 136 -11.03 19.37 12.88
C LEU A 136 -11.51 20.57 13.70
N ASP A 137 -11.15 20.60 14.97
CA ASP A 137 -11.17 21.82 15.76
C ASP A 137 -9.90 22.66 15.51
N ALA A 138 -9.76 23.81 16.18
CA ALA A 138 -8.62 24.70 16.02
C ALA A 138 -7.27 24.05 16.43
N THR A 139 -7.28 23.12 17.36
CA THR A 139 -6.08 22.38 17.84
C THR A 139 -5.70 21.32 16.83
N ASP A 140 -6.69 20.54 16.39
CA ASP A 140 -6.49 19.49 15.37
C ASP A 140 -6.04 20.08 14.03
N ALA A 141 -6.58 21.24 13.63
CA ALA A 141 -6.19 21.94 12.42
C ALA A 141 -4.71 22.38 12.45
N ARG A 142 -4.24 22.88 13.60
CA ARG A 142 -2.81 23.19 13.80
C ARG A 142 -1.95 21.92 13.69
N LYS A 143 -2.33 20.85 14.39
CA LYS A 143 -1.65 19.56 14.34
C LYS A 143 -1.59 19.01 12.89
N GLN A 144 -2.67 19.14 12.11
CA GLN A 144 -2.66 18.76 10.70
C GLN A 144 -1.66 19.59 9.91
N SER A 145 -1.65 20.92 10.09
CA SER A 145 -0.72 21.81 9.41
C SER A 145 0.74 21.49 9.75
N ASP A 146 1.05 21.20 11.01
CA ASP A 146 2.39 20.81 11.46
C ASP A 146 2.83 19.49 10.83
N LEU A 147 1.94 18.51 10.72
CA LEU A 147 2.24 17.23 10.08
C LEU A 147 2.42 17.36 8.57
N LEU A 148 1.58 18.16 7.89
CA LEU A 148 1.75 18.47 6.47
C LEU A 148 3.13 19.06 6.23
N LEU A 149 3.50 20.11 6.96
CA LEU A 149 4.79 20.77 6.84
C LEU A 149 5.95 19.80 7.12
N LEU A 150 5.83 18.95 8.13
CA LEU A 150 6.84 17.93 8.47
C LEU A 150 7.11 17.02 7.28
N TYR A 151 6.08 16.39 6.72
CA TYR A 151 6.26 15.40 5.66
C TYR A 151 6.60 16.03 4.32
N GLU A 152 6.10 17.23 4.01
CA GLU A 152 6.49 17.99 2.82
C GLU A 152 7.98 18.38 2.86
N ASN A 153 8.50 18.82 4.00
CA ASN A 153 9.93 19.12 4.18
C ASN A 153 10.82 17.89 3.98
N ILE A 154 10.31 16.69 4.28
CA ILE A 154 11.01 15.41 4.01
C ILE A 154 10.93 15.05 2.51
N GLY A 155 10.02 15.67 1.77
CA GLY A 155 9.84 15.44 0.33
C GLY A 155 8.71 14.47 -0.02
N TYR A 156 7.72 14.30 0.85
CA TYR A 156 6.48 13.60 0.53
C TYR A 156 5.41 14.59 0.10
N GLU A 157 4.66 14.26 -0.93
CA GLU A 157 3.51 15.08 -1.36
C GLU A 157 2.32 14.79 -0.44
N CYS A 158 1.70 15.87 0.09
CA CYS A 158 0.64 15.81 1.08
C CYS A 158 -0.62 16.55 0.60
N HIS A 159 -1.79 15.98 0.85
CA HIS A 159 -3.08 16.57 0.50
C HIS A 159 -4.02 16.53 1.71
N ALA A 160 -4.63 17.68 2.04
CA ALA A 160 -5.69 17.75 3.05
C ALA A 160 -7.05 17.70 2.36
N ILE A 161 -7.90 16.74 2.74
CA ILE A 161 -9.20 16.51 2.11
C ILE A 161 -10.29 16.24 3.14
N SER A 162 -11.53 16.36 2.69
CA SER A 162 -12.69 15.73 3.32
C SER A 162 -13.40 14.82 2.30
N ALA A 163 -13.27 13.52 2.46
CA ALA A 163 -14.00 12.56 1.63
C ALA A 163 -15.53 12.67 1.85
N GLU A 164 -15.95 13.12 3.02
CA GLU A 164 -17.38 13.31 3.36
C GLU A 164 -17.99 14.49 2.61
N THR A 165 -17.36 15.65 2.64
CA THR A 165 -17.84 16.85 1.94
C THR A 165 -17.44 16.91 0.47
N GLY A 166 -16.36 16.24 0.11
CA GLY A 166 -15.74 16.27 -1.23
C GLY A 166 -14.63 17.32 -1.39
N GLU A 167 -14.35 18.11 -0.36
CA GLU A 167 -13.31 19.11 -0.38
C GLU A 167 -11.92 18.47 -0.64
N GLY A 168 -11.15 19.02 -1.59
CA GLY A 168 -9.82 18.54 -1.99
C GLY A 168 -9.81 17.22 -2.77
N VAL A 169 -10.93 16.48 -2.87
CA VAL A 169 -10.96 15.14 -3.50
C VAL A 169 -10.70 15.21 -5.00
N GLU A 170 -11.21 16.23 -5.69
CA GLU A 170 -11.01 16.38 -7.14
C GLU A 170 -9.55 16.65 -7.51
N GLU A 171 -8.73 17.19 -6.60
CA GLU A 171 -7.29 17.41 -6.79
C GLU A 171 -6.51 16.09 -6.86
N LEU A 172 -7.06 14.99 -6.33
CA LEU A 172 -6.45 13.67 -6.39
C LEU A 172 -6.61 12.98 -7.74
N ARG A 173 -7.62 13.36 -8.56
CA ARG A 173 -7.89 12.68 -9.84
C ARG A 173 -6.73 12.75 -10.83
N PRO A 174 -6.08 13.91 -11.05
CA PRO A 174 -4.91 13.98 -11.93
C PRO A 174 -3.77 13.06 -11.50
N LEU A 175 -3.59 12.86 -10.19
CA LEU A 175 -2.55 11.99 -9.63
C LEU A 175 -2.82 10.52 -9.92
N LEU A 176 -4.09 10.12 -10.06
CA LEU A 176 -4.51 8.75 -10.32
C LEU A 176 -4.39 8.36 -11.79
N LYS A 177 -4.45 9.32 -12.70
CA LYS A 177 -4.56 9.08 -14.13
C LYS A 177 -3.45 8.17 -14.68
N GLY A 178 -3.84 7.08 -15.34
CA GLY A 178 -2.93 6.11 -15.94
C GLY A 178 -2.15 5.24 -14.95
N LYS A 179 -2.54 5.22 -13.66
CA LYS A 179 -1.77 4.57 -12.61
C LYS A 179 -2.54 3.49 -11.88
N ILE A 180 -1.81 2.51 -11.38
CA ILE A 180 -2.26 1.54 -10.39
C ILE A 180 -1.90 2.10 -9.01
N THR A 181 -2.89 2.55 -8.26
CA THR A 181 -2.71 3.19 -6.96
C THR A 181 -3.18 2.26 -5.84
N LEU A 182 -2.28 1.96 -4.90
CA LEU A 182 -2.64 1.27 -3.67
C LEU A 182 -3.26 2.25 -2.68
N LEU A 183 -4.45 1.96 -2.19
CA LEU A 183 -5.08 2.73 -1.11
C LEU A 183 -4.86 2.02 0.23
N SER A 184 -4.18 2.69 1.15
CA SER A 184 -3.85 2.16 2.47
C SER A 184 -4.21 3.14 3.59
N GLY A 185 -4.21 2.66 4.82
CA GLY A 185 -4.52 3.44 6.02
C GLY A 185 -5.28 2.62 7.04
N ASN A 186 -5.36 3.12 8.27
CA ASN A 186 -6.03 2.46 9.38
C ASN A 186 -7.54 2.26 9.13
N SER A 187 -8.17 1.39 9.92
CA SER A 187 -9.64 1.28 9.91
C SER A 187 -10.26 2.61 10.37
N GLY A 188 -11.35 3.03 9.74
CA GLY A 188 -12.09 4.23 10.11
C GLY A 188 -11.52 5.56 9.60
N VAL A 189 -10.39 5.59 8.88
CA VAL A 189 -9.82 6.83 8.30
C VAL A 189 -10.60 7.36 7.09
N GLY A 190 -11.59 6.62 6.58
CA GLY A 190 -12.46 7.06 5.48
C GLY A 190 -12.07 6.57 4.09
N LYS A 191 -11.28 5.48 3.96
CA LYS A 191 -10.91 4.91 2.65
C LYS A 191 -12.11 4.58 1.76
N SER A 192 -13.11 3.87 2.30
CA SER A 192 -14.31 3.49 1.54
C SER A 192 -15.12 4.72 1.11
N THR A 193 -15.20 5.74 1.95
CA THR A 193 -15.84 7.02 1.61
C THR A 193 -15.09 7.70 0.45
N LEU A 194 -13.77 7.73 0.52
CA LEU A 194 -12.92 8.30 -0.53
C LEU A 194 -13.09 7.53 -1.86
N ILE A 195 -13.07 6.19 -1.82
CA ILE A 195 -13.32 5.37 -3.02
C ILE A 195 -14.68 5.68 -3.62
N ASN A 196 -15.73 5.74 -2.81
CA ASN A 196 -17.10 6.04 -3.29
C ASN A 196 -17.20 7.43 -3.94
N ARG A 197 -16.38 8.40 -3.49
CA ARG A 197 -16.28 9.72 -4.13
C ARG A 197 -15.53 9.68 -5.46
N LEU A 198 -14.40 8.97 -5.49
CA LEU A 198 -13.56 8.87 -6.68
C LEU A 198 -14.19 8.01 -7.78
N VAL A 199 -14.93 6.97 -7.39
CA VAL A 199 -15.52 5.98 -8.30
C VAL A 199 -17.05 5.98 -8.15
N PRO A 200 -17.77 6.75 -8.97
CA PRO A 200 -19.22 6.73 -8.97
C PRO A 200 -19.75 5.30 -9.21
N GLY A 201 -20.58 4.81 -8.30
CA GLY A 201 -21.16 3.46 -8.40
C GLY A 201 -20.37 2.35 -7.70
N ALA A 202 -19.23 2.62 -7.08
CA ALA A 202 -18.48 1.62 -6.30
C ALA A 202 -19.31 1.04 -5.12
N ASN A 203 -20.16 1.85 -4.51
CA ASN A 203 -21.10 1.45 -3.43
C ASN A 203 -20.46 0.61 -2.34
N LEU A 204 -19.21 0.91 -1.96
CA LEU A 204 -18.55 0.25 -0.86
C LEU A 204 -19.26 0.61 0.45
N ARG A 205 -19.46 -0.39 1.31
CA ARG A 205 -20.05 -0.15 2.63
C ARG A 205 -19.13 0.74 3.46
N THR A 206 -19.65 1.89 3.87
CA THR A 206 -19.02 2.77 4.87
C THR A 206 -19.50 2.30 6.24
N ALA A 207 -18.61 1.80 7.09
CA ALA A 207 -18.98 1.44 8.46
C ALA A 207 -18.90 2.69 9.33
N ASP A 208 -19.96 2.98 10.08
CA ASP A 208 -19.91 3.91 11.20
C ASP A 208 -18.95 3.38 12.28
N ILE A 209 -18.26 4.29 12.97
CA ILE A 209 -17.20 3.97 13.96
C ILE A 209 -17.72 3.06 15.10
N SER A 210 -19.04 3.05 15.34
CA SER A 210 -19.69 2.26 16.40
C SER A 210 -19.80 0.76 16.10
N ASP A 211 -19.79 0.35 14.83
CA ASP A 211 -20.00 -1.06 14.44
C ASP A 211 -18.69 -1.86 14.29
N ALA A 212 -17.54 -1.17 14.26
CA ALA A 212 -16.23 -1.80 14.09
C ALA A 212 -15.82 -2.70 15.28
N HIS A 213 -16.45 -2.55 16.44
CA HIS A 213 -16.15 -3.38 17.62
C HIS A 213 -16.99 -4.65 17.74
N GLN A 214 -18.06 -4.82 16.97
CA GLN A 214 -18.96 -5.99 17.07
C GLN A 214 -18.89 -6.96 15.89
N MET A 215 -18.25 -6.61 14.77
CA MET A 215 -18.06 -7.56 13.67
C MET A 215 -16.67 -8.20 13.73
N GLY A 216 -16.54 -9.19 14.59
CA GLY A 216 -15.58 -10.24 14.39
C GLY A 216 -15.79 -10.89 13.01
N MET A 217 -14.71 -11.05 12.23
CA MET A 217 -14.63 -11.90 11.05
C MET A 217 -15.41 -11.49 9.80
N HIS A 218 -15.01 -10.37 9.15
CA HIS A 218 -14.96 -10.33 7.70
C HIS A 218 -13.60 -9.78 7.28
N THR A 219 -12.56 -10.58 7.47
CA THR A 219 -11.28 -10.43 6.78
C THR A 219 -11.52 -10.80 5.33
N THR A 220 -11.80 -9.83 4.49
CA THR A 220 -11.65 -9.98 3.04
C THR A 220 -10.16 -10.26 2.82
N THR A 221 -9.81 -11.52 2.62
CA THR A 221 -8.42 -12.02 2.54
C THR A 221 -7.84 -11.74 1.16
N PHE A 222 -8.60 -11.12 0.27
CA PHE A 222 -8.30 -11.01 -1.15
C PHE A 222 -8.29 -9.55 -1.58
N SER A 223 -7.23 -9.16 -2.30
CA SER A 223 -7.12 -7.86 -2.93
C SER A 223 -7.94 -7.82 -4.22
N GLU A 224 -8.59 -6.70 -4.49
CA GLU A 224 -9.34 -6.45 -5.71
C GLU A 224 -8.98 -5.07 -6.26
N MET A 225 -8.87 -4.95 -7.58
CA MET A 225 -8.73 -3.69 -8.27
C MET A 225 -10.09 -3.11 -8.59
N ILE A 226 -10.28 -1.86 -8.26
CA ILE A 226 -11.43 -1.05 -8.63
C ILE A 226 -10.99 -0.16 -9.79
N SER A 227 -11.66 -0.29 -10.92
CA SER A 227 -11.38 0.53 -12.10
C SER A 227 -12.03 1.91 -12.00
N LEU A 228 -11.26 2.95 -12.34
CA LEU A 228 -11.79 4.30 -12.54
C LEU A 228 -12.10 4.48 -14.02
N PRO A 229 -13.39 4.74 -14.38
CA PRO A 229 -13.75 5.03 -15.75
C PRO A 229 -13.21 6.40 -16.20
N ASN A 230 -12.87 6.52 -17.49
CA ASN A 230 -12.47 7.79 -18.07
C ASN A 230 -13.70 8.72 -18.20
N PRO A 231 -13.75 9.88 -17.51
CA PRO A 231 -14.90 10.78 -17.59
C PRO A 231 -15.10 11.44 -18.95
N SER A 232 -14.07 11.42 -19.84
CA SER A 232 -14.13 12.03 -21.16
C SER A 232 -14.92 11.19 -22.18
N GLU A 233 -15.19 9.93 -21.89
CA GLU A 233 -15.98 9.04 -22.74
C GLU A 233 -17.38 8.93 -22.16
N GLY A 234 -18.28 9.80 -22.64
CA GLY A 234 -19.62 9.92 -22.10
C GLY A 234 -20.36 8.59 -22.00
N GLY A 235 -20.53 8.10 -20.80
CA GLY A 235 -21.63 7.29 -20.30
C GLY A 235 -22.03 6.00 -21.02
N ALA A 236 -21.31 5.52 -22.01
CA ALA A 236 -21.63 4.28 -22.71
C ALA A 236 -20.66 3.16 -22.31
N SER A 237 -21.23 2.07 -21.87
CA SER A 237 -20.58 0.89 -21.27
C SER A 237 -19.66 0.07 -22.20
N ASP A 238 -19.27 0.57 -23.34
CA ASP A 238 -18.63 -0.22 -24.39
C ASP A 238 -17.20 0.15 -24.78
N SER A 239 -16.59 1.19 -24.22
CA SER A 239 -15.20 1.50 -24.51
C SER A 239 -14.28 1.16 -23.33
N HIS A 240 -13.34 0.29 -23.61
CA HIS A 240 -12.43 -0.40 -22.71
C HIS A 240 -11.22 0.46 -22.23
N SER A 241 -11.37 1.78 -22.13
CA SER A 241 -10.32 2.65 -21.62
C SER A 241 -10.55 2.98 -20.14
N TRP A 242 -9.90 2.21 -19.27
CA TRP A 242 -9.83 2.53 -17.87
C TRP A 242 -8.82 3.66 -17.66
N GLU A 243 -9.22 4.73 -16.97
CA GLU A 243 -8.32 5.83 -16.70
C GLU A 243 -7.28 5.49 -15.63
N ALA A 244 -7.67 4.67 -14.63
CA ALA A 244 -6.82 4.28 -13.52
C ALA A 244 -7.37 3.05 -12.79
N PHE A 245 -6.55 2.50 -11.88
CA PHE A 245 -6.95 1.42 -10.99
C PHE A 245 -6.63 1.77 -9.54
N LEU A 246 -7.59 1.52 -8.65
CA LEU A 246 -7.38 1.54 -7.20
C LEU A 246 -7.31 0.11 -6.67
N ILE A 247 -6.31 -0.22 -5.87
CA ILE A 247 -6.26 -1.46 -5.13
C ILE A 247 -6.68 -1.15 -3.70
N ASP A 248 -7.87 -1.60 -3.30
CA ASP A 248 -8.27 -1.58 -1.89
C ASP A 248 -7.72 -2.83 -1.21
N THR A 249 -7.04 -2.60 -0.12
CA THR A 249 -6.46 -3.68 0.69
C THR A 249 -7.10 -3.69 2.07
N PRO A 250 -8.29 -4.32 2.21
CA PRO A 250 -8.96 -4.41 3.51
C PRO A 250 -8.06 -5.14 4.51
N GLY A 251 -7.83 -4.51 5.67
CA GLY A 251 -7.10 -5.14 6.78
C GLY A 251 -5.59 -5.13 6.72
N ILE A 252 -4.96 -4.35 5.85
CA ILE A 252 -3.53 -4.05 6.00
C ILE A 252 -3.38 -3.03 7.15
N LYS A 253 -3.14 -3.54 8.33
CA LYS A 253 -2.66 -2.73 9.47
C LYS A 253 -1.16 -2.49 9.30
N GLY A 254 -0.77 -1.79 8.23
CA GLY A 254 0.61 -1.49 7.88
C GLY A 254 1.22 -2.42 6.83
N PHE A 255 2.15 -1.89 6.03
CA PHE A 255 3.10 -2.69 5.27
C PHE A 255 3.91 -3.56 6.24
N GLY A 256 4.12 -4.83 5.90
CA GLY A 256 5.03 -5.67 6.69
C GLY A 256 6.46 -5.16 6.57
N THR A 257 7.07 -4.81 7.68
CA THR A 257 8.48 -4.36 7.77
C THR A 257 9.48 -5.53 7.63
N PHE A 258 9.14 -6.60 6.93
CA PHE A 258 9.69 -7.92 7.21
C PHE A 258 10.96 -8.32 6.45
N ASP A 259 11.24 -7.69 5.33
CA ASP A 259 12.43 -8.06 4.52
C ASP A 259 13.54 -6.98 4.56
N MET A 260 13.43 -6.00 5.46
CA MET A 260 14.48 -5.00 5.64
C MET A 260 15.55 -5.52 6.59
N GLU A 261 16.79 -5.56 6.16
CA GLU A 261 17.90 -5.76 7.09
C GLU A 261 18.10 -4.51 7.97
N ARG A 262 18.66 -4.71 9.17
CA ARG A 262 18.89 -3.61 10.10
C ARG A 262 19.77 -2.50 9.50
N GLU A 263 20.77 -2.92 8.75
CA GLU A 263 21.76 -2.08 8.10
C GLU A 263 21.17 -1.23 6.98
N GLU A 264 20.05 -1.68 6.40
CA GLU A 264 19.36 -0.98 5.32
C GLU A 264 18.35 0.05 5.82
N LEU A 265 17.91 -0.05 7.09
CA LEU A 265 16.81 0.77 7.64
C LEU A 265 17.07 2.27 7.52
N THR A 266 18.32 2.71 7.74
CA THR A 266 18.72 4.12 7.56
C THR A 266 18.37 4.63 6.16
N SER A 267 18.54 3.81 5.12
CA SER A 267 18.29 4.20 3.72
C SER A 267 16.81 4.42 3.40
N TYR A 268 15.91 3.94 4.23
CA TYR A 268 14.45 4.08 4.06
C TYR A 268 13.84 5.27 4.80
N PHE A 269 14.67 6.04 5.53
CA PHE A 269 14.30 7.31 6.11
C PHE A 269 15.09 8.43 5.41
N ARG A 270 14.46 9.13 4.48
CA ARG A 270 15.11 10.06 3.54
C ARG A 270 16.03 11.06 4.24
N GLU A 271 15.51 11.76 5.24
CA GLU A 271 16.25 12.77 6.01
C GLU A 271 17.35 12.13 6.86
N ILE A 272 17.09 10.99 7.52
CA ILE A 272 18.10 10.26 8.29
C ILE A 272 19.23 9.81 7.38
N PHE A 273 18.90 9.28 6.18
CA PHE A 273 19.88 8.87 5.19
C PHE A 273 20.75 10.03 4.72
N GLU A 274 20.19 11.23 4.50
CA GLU A 274 20.97 12.39 4.10
C GLU A 274 22.00 12.78 5.16
N TYR A 275 21.60 12.89 6.43
CA TYR A 275 22.52 13.21 7.52
C TYR A 275 23.50 12.09 7.84
N SER A 276 23.12 10.81 7.62
CA SER A 276 23.98 9.66 7.89
C SER A 276 25.29 9.68 7.10
N LYS A 277 25.31 10.30 5.93
CA LYS A 277 26.50 10.45 5.08
C LYS A 277 27.63 11.25 5.76
N GLN A 278 27.29 12.00 6.80
CA GLN A 278 28.23 12.84 7.56
C GLN A 278 28.63 12.18 8.90
N CYS A 279 28.12 10.99 9.20
CA CYS A 279 28.52 10.27 10.41
C CYS A 279 29.99 9.88 10.38
N ARG A 280 30.61 9.87 11.54
CA ARG A 280 32.02 9.48 11.70
C ARG A 280 32.27 8.01 11.32
N PHE A 281 31.30 7.13 11.56
CA PHE A 281 31.39 5.69 11.30
C PHE A 281 30.41 5.30 10.19
N SER A 282 30.87 4.47 9.27
CA SER A 282 30.07 3.99 8.13
C SER A 282 28.97 3.01 8.53
N ASP A 283 29.08 2.37 9.69
CA ASP A 283 28.15 1.42 10.28
C ASP A 283 27.36 2.02 11.45
N CYS A 284 27.26 3.35 11.50
CA CYS A 284 26.55 4.08 12.54
C CYS A 284 25.08 3.69 12.59
N THR A 285 24.60 3.29 13.76
CA THR A 285 23.19 2.92 13.99
C THR A 285 22.33 4.09 14.46
N HIS A 286 22.95 5.27 14.67
CA HIS A 286 22.31 6.52 15.11
C HIS A 286 21.60 6.38 16.46
N THR A 287 22.14 5.54 17.35
CA THR A 287 21.59 5.30 18.69
C THR A 287 22.39 6.02 19.78
N HIS A 288 23.70 5.90 19.77
CA HIS A 288 24.59 6.44 20.84
C HIS A 288 26.02 6.71 20.37
N GLU A 289 26.31 6.58 19.09
CA GLU A 289 27.67 6.66 18.56
C GLU A 289 28.23 8.10 18.65
N PRO A 290 29.46 8.28 19.13
CA PRO A 290 30.08 9.59 19.23
C PRO A 290 30.37 10.16 17.82
N GLY A 291 29.97 11.40 17.56
CA GLY A 291 30.11 12.05 16.27
C GLY A 291 29.07 11.57 15.24
N CYS A 292 27.93 11.11 15.72
CA CYS A 292 26.78 10.80 14.88
C CYS A 292 26.11 12.10 14.40
N ALA A 293 26.12 12.33 13.08
CA ALA A 293 25.52 13.52 12.48
C ALA A 293 23.98 13.49 12.52
N VAL A 294 23.38 12.30 12.57
CA VAL A 294 21.93 12.15 12.72
C VAL A 294 21.48 12.58 14.10
N LEU A 295 22.17 12.15 15.18
CA LEU A 295 21.84 12.60 16.54
C LEU A 295 22.00 14.11 16.67
N GLN A 296 23.08 14.67 16.11
CA GLN A 296 23.28 16.13 16.10
C GLN A 296 22.14 16.83 15.35
N ALA A 297 21.71 16.30 14.20
CA ALA A 297 20.60 16.87 13.45
C ALA A 297 19.24 16.81 14.19
N VAL A 298 19.05 15.80 15.04
CA VAL A 298 17.87 15.73 15.93
C VAL A 298 17.96 16.81 17.01
N ASP A 299 19.13 16.99 17.63
CA ASP A 299 19.37 18.01 18.67
C ASP A 299 19.22 19.43 18.09
N ASP A 300 19.65 19.64 16.85
CA ASP A 300 19.52 20.89 16.11
C ASP A 300 18.12 21.12 15.50
N HIS A 301 17.16 20.23 15.75
CA HIS A 301 15.79 20.26 15.21
C HIS A 301 15.70 20.19 13.68
N LEU A 302 16.71 19.68 13.01
CA LEU A 302 16.73 19.47 11.55
C LEU A 302 16.07 18.12 11.18
N ILE A 303 16.05 17.17 12.12
CA ILE A 303 15.26 15.94 12.04
C ILE A 303 14.22 15.99 13.17
N ALA A 304 12.96 15.77 12.83
CA ALA A 304 11.89 15.76 13.84
C ALA A 304 12.08 14.63 14.86
N PRO A 305 11.93 14.89 16.16
CA PRO A 305 12.06 13.85 17.21
C PRO A 305 11.13 12.65 16.98
N SER A 306 9.91 12.86 16.44
CA SER A 306 8.97 11.80 16.12
C SER A 306 9.52 10.83 15.07
N ARG A 307 10.24 11.35 14.07
CA ARG A 307 10.87 10.55 13.01
C ARG A 307 12.01 9.71 13.54
N SER A 308 12.90 10.32 14.38
CA SER A 308 13.96 9.61 15.07
C SER A 308 13.40 8.51 15.97
N GLN A 309 12.34 8.79 16.73
CA GLN A 309 11.67 7.80 17.57
C GLN A 309 11.08 6.65 16.76
N SER A 310 10.45 6.93 15.63
CA SER A 310 9.93 5.91 14.74
C SER A 310 11.02 5.01 14.17
N TYR A 311 12.15 5.61 13.77
CA TYR A 311 13.34 4.89 13.30
C TYR A 311 13.88 3.95 14.38
N LEU A 312 14.11 4.44 15.61
CA LEU A 312 14.60 3.64 16.75
C LEU A 312 13.63 2.51 17.09
N SER A 313 12.32 2.78 17.09
CA SER A 313 11.28 1.75 17.30
C SER A 313 11.36 0.62 16.27
N MET A 314 11.71 0.92 15.02
CA MET A 314 11.88 -0.10 13.97
C MET A 314 13.19 -0.87 14.11
N LEU A 315 14.24 -0.25 14.65
CA LEU A 315 15.48 -0.95 14.99
C LEU A 315 15.25 -1.97 16.12
N ASP A 316 14.52 -1.57 17.17
CA ASP A 316 14.22 -2.44 18.32
C ASP A 316 13.39 -3.66 17.92
N ASP A 317 12.39 -3.51 17.05
CA ASP A 317 11.59 -4.63 16.52
C ASP A 317 12.45 -5.70 15.84
N LYS A 318 13.58 -5.30 15.24
CA LYS A 318 14.52 -6.22 14.59
C LYS A 318 15.37 -7.00 15.58
N ASP A 319 15.74 -6.38 16.69
CA ASP A 319 16.52 -7.05 17.74
C ASP A 319 15.68 -8.09 18.50
N GLU A 320 14.41 -7.83 18.79
CA GLU A 320 13.51 -8.81 19.41
C GLU A 320 13.31 -10.08 18.58
N ASN A 321 13.32 -9.98 17.27
CA ASN A 321 13.18 -11.14 16.38
C ASN A 321 14.40 -12.08 16.41
N LYS A 322 15.61 -11.59 16.71
CA LYS A 322 16.80 -12.42 16.89
C LYS A 322 16.72 -13.34 18.13
N TYR A 323 16.02 -12.90 19.18
CA TYR A 323 15.86 -13.69 20.42
C TYR A 323 14.72 -14.72 20.35
N ARG A 324 13.80 -14.58 19.39
CA ARG A 324 12.67 -15.53 19.19
C ARG A 324 12.99 -16.73 18.27
N GLU A 325 14.12 -16.71 17.56
CA GLU A 325 14.58 -17.82 16.73
C GLU A 325 15.39 -18.89 17.49
N ALA A 326 15.65 -18.70 18.80
CA ALA A 326 16.49 -19.57 19.61
C ALA A 326 15.73 -20.53 20.53
N TYR A 327 14.38 -20.72 20.34
CA TYR A 327 13.60 -21.73 21.09
C TYR A 327 12.71 -22.59 20.17
#